data_4221436194a29fcd4608662b2597ee47
#
_entry.id   4221436194a29fcd4608662b2597ee47
#
_cell.length_a   1.000
_cell.length_b   1.000
_cell.length_c   1.000
_cell.angle_alpha   90.00
_cell.angle_beta   90.00
_cell.angle_gamma   90.00
#
_symmetry.space_group_name_H-M   'P 1'
#
loop_
_entity.id
_entity.type
_entity.pdbx_description
1 polymer ?
#
loop_
_entity_poly.entity_id
_entity_poly.type
_entity_poly.pdbx_seq_one_letter_code
_entity_poly.pdbx_strand_id
1 'polypeptide(L)'
;MIDAAVGRLGVALLPYAGITLAAIVEGEVAYIAAATLVADGRLHPLAVLISGALGASIGDQAYFYVFRGRVPRWMARIPSLQHKAAPLIARVRRHAPLMVLLIRFAPGFRVALAAACAAVDVPPVTFSLLNALSALAWAFTLLVLVAWVGPTYLAQFGLEGWKGALAVGLLVLALFKVLSSYERRVIEHAE
;
A
#
# COMPACT_ATOMS: atom_id res chain seq x y z
N MET A 1 -33.53 18.43 -14.00
CA MET A 1 -33.44 17.01 -13.61
C MET A 1 -32.01 16.46 -13.74
N ILE A 2 -31.29 16.75 -14.81
CA ILE A 2 -29.90 16.29 -15.03
C ILE A 2 -28.93 16.86 -13.96
N ASP A 3 -29.01 18.15 -13.64
CA ASP A 3 -28.12 18.80 -12.66
C ASP A 3 -28.26 18.24 -11.24
N ALA A 4 -29.47 17.89 -10.84
CA ALA A 4 -29.72 17.27 -9.53
C ALA A 4 -29.19 15.82 -9.47
N ALA A 5 -29.21 15.10 -10.57
CA ALA A 5 -28.65 13.75 -10.68
C ALA A 5 -27.10 13.80 -10.65
N VAL A 6 -26.50 14.73 -11.39
CA VAL A 6 -25.04 14.95 -11.41
C VAL A 6 -24.54 15.37 -10.03
N GLY A 7 -25.27 16.28 -9.34
CA GLY A 7 -24.91 16.69 -7.98
C GLY A 7 -24.95 15.52 -6.98
N ARG A 8 -25.98 14.66 -7.04
CA ARG A 8 -26.06 13.48 -6.15
C ARG A 8 -24.97 12.46 -6.46
N LEU A 9 -24.63 12.25 -7.73
CA LEU A 9 -23.55 11.37 -8.14
C LEU A 9 -22.19 11.89 -7.62
N GLY A 10 -21.96 13.18 -7.74
CA GLY A 10 -20.74 13.82 -7.23
C GLY A 10 -20.57 13.61 -5.74
N VAL A 11 -21.63 13.86 -4.95
CA VAL A 11 -21.59 13.64 -3.49
C VAL A 11 -21.37 12.17 -3.13
N ALA A 12 -21.97 11.24 -3.88
CA ALA A 12 -21.80 9.81 -3.65
C ALA A 12 -20.37 9.31 -3.96
N LEU A 13 -19.64 9.99 -4.86
CA LEU A 13 -18.28 9.62 -5.25
C LEU A 13 -17.19 10.25 -4.34
N LEU A 14 -17.51 11.30 -3.58
CA LEU A 14 -16.56 12.00 -2.71
C LEU A 14 -15.80 11.08 -1.74
N PRO A 15 -16.43 10.12 -1.03
CA PRO A 15 -15.71 9.21 -0.14
C PRO A 15 -14.65 8.39 -0.89
N TYR A 16 -14.96 7.90 -2.07
CA TYR A 16 -14.07 7.08 -2.87
C TYR A 16 -12.90 7.89 -3.45
N ALA A 17 -13.14 9.12 -3.86
CA ALA A 17 -12.08 10.05 -4.24
C ALA A 17 -11.15 10.36 -3.04
N GLY A 18 -11.72 10.57 -1.85
CA GLY A 18 -10.97 10.74 -0.61
C GLY A 18 -10.09 9.53 -0.28
N ILE A 19 -10.63 8.31 -0.42
CA ILE A 19 -9.88 7.05 -0.23
C ILE A 19 -8.72 6.97 -1.23
N THR A 20 -8.95 7.28 -2.50
CA THR A 20 -7.91 7.28 -3.54
C THR A 20 -6.80 8.25 -3.20
N LEU A 21 -7.12 9.50 -2.86
CA LEU A 21 -6.13 10.52 -2.49
C LEU A 21 -5.35 10.13 -1.24
N ALA A 22 -6.02 9.64 -0.21
CA ALA A 22 -5.38 9.19 1.00
C ALA A 22 -4.44 7.98 0.75
N ALA A 23 -4.85 7.04 -0.11
CA ALA A 23 -4.04 5.88 -0.47
C ALA A 23 -2.79 6.22 -1.29
N ILE A 24 -2.75 7.37 -1.97
CA ILE A 24 -1.54 7.89 -2.65
C ILE A 24 -0.47 8.23 -1.60
N VAL A 25 -0.86 8.92 -0.53
CA VAL A 25 0.07 9.46 0.48
C VAL A 25 0.40 8.41 1.52
N GLU A 26 -0.60 7.92 2.23
CA GLU A 26 -0.47 6.92 3.30
C GLU A 26 -1.69 5.97 3.27
N GLY A 27 -1.52 4.83 2.58
CA GLY A 27 -2.62 3.96 2.24
C GLY A 27 -3.21 3.17 3.39
N GLU A 28 -2.39 2.71 4.36
CA GLU A 28 -2.79 1.67 5.31
C GLU A 28 -3.90 2.14 6.25
N VAL A 29 -3.71 3.25 6.94
CA VAL A 29 -4.67 3.75 7.95
C VAL A 29 -5.99 4.17 7.30
N ALA A 30 -5.92 4.95 6.23
CA ALA A 30 -7.11 5.42 5.52
C ALA A 30 -7.90 4.26 4.89
N TYR A 31 -7.20 3.26 4.36
CA TYR A 31 -7.84 2.11 3.74
C TYR A 31 -8.50 1.19 4.78
N ILE A 32 -7.87 0.98 5.95
CA ILE A 32 -8.47 0.25 7.07
C ILE A 32 -9.73 0.98 7.55
N ALA A 33 -9.69 2.30 7.68
CA ALA A 33 -10.89 3.08 8.04
C ALA A 33 -12.01 2.92 6.99
N ALA A 34 -11.68 2.92 5.70
CA ALA A 34 -12.66 2.67 4.65
C ALA A 34 -13.22 1.23 4.70
N ALA A 35 -12.39 0.24 4.99
CA ALA A 35 -12.82 -1.15 5.13
C ALA A 35 -13.73 -1.35 6.36
N THR A 36 -13.53 -0.59 7.46
CA THR A 36 -14.48 -0.60 8.58
C THR A 36 -15.85 -0.05 8.19
N LEU A 37 -15.88 0.98 7.34
CA LEU A 37 -17.15 1.52 6.81
C LEU A 37 -17.83 0.55 5.84
N VAL A 38 -17.09 -0.32 5.16
CA VAL A 38 -17.67 -1.44 4.39
C VAL A 38 -18.30 -2.47 5.31
N ALA A 39 -17.63 -2.85 6.41
CA ALA A 39 -18.17 -3.75 7.41
C ALA A 39 -19.48 -3.24 8.02
N ASP A 40 -19.59 -1.92 8.17
CA ASP A 40 -20.76 -1.22 8.69
C ASP A 40 -21.87 -0.99 7.64
N GLY A 41 -21.66 -1.49 6.40
CA GLY A 41 -22.62 -1.35 5.29
C GLY A 41 -22.74 0.07 4.72
N ARG A 42 -21.85 0.99 5.09
CA ARG A 42 -21.90 2.42 4.69
C ARG A 42 -21.19 2.69 3.35
N LEU A 43 -20.25 1.84 2.95
CA LEU A 43 -19.54 1.95 1.68
C LEU A 43 -19.64 0.66 0.88
N HIS A 44 -19.62 0.80 -0.45
CA HIS A 44 -19.67 -0.34 -1.35
C HIS A 44 -18.28 -1.02 -1.46
N PRO A 45 -18.14 -2.34 -1.20
CA PRO A 45 -16.85 -3.01 -1.11
C PRO A 45 -16.02 -2.93 -2.41
N LEU A 46 -16.65 -3.12 -3.57
CA LEU A 46 -15.96 -3.04 -4.85
C LEU A 46 -15.42 -1.64 -5.14
N ALA A 47 -16.18 -0.60 -4.81
CA ALA A 47 -15.75 0.78 -5.01
C ALA A 47 -14.57 1.13 -4.09
N VAL A 48 -14.57 0.68 -2.82
CA VAL A 48 -13.45 0.83 -1.89
C VAL A 48 -12.22 0.08 -2.40
N LEU A 49 -12.40 -1.18 -2.87
CA LEU A 49 -11.32 -1.97 -3.45
C LEU A 49 -10.63 -1.24 -4.61
N ILE A 50 -11.42 -0.76 -5.57
CA ILE A 50 -10.89 -0.07 -6.75
C ILE A 50 -10.21 1.25 -6.35
N SER A 51 -10.83 2.05 -5.50
CA SER A 51 -10.29 3.34 -5.05
C SER A 51 -8.97 3.18 -4.31
N GLY A 52 -8.89 2.19 -3.41
CA GLY A 52 -7.67 1.88 -2.68
C GLY A 52 -6.55 1.37 -3.60
N ALA A 53 -6.87 0.43 -4.50
CA ALA A 53 -5.90 -0.12 -5.45
C ALA A 53 -5.37 0.96 -6.42
N LEU A 54 -6.24 1.83 -6.92
CA LEU A 54 -5.84 2.95 -7.80
C LEU A 54 -4.93 3.92 -7.06
N GLY A 55 -5.33 4.42 -5.90
CA GLY A 55 -4.52 5.34 -5.12
C GLY A 55 -3.16 4.74 -4.75
N ALA A 56 -3.17 3.49 -4.31
CA ALA A 56 -1.98 2.72 -4.00
C ALA A 56 -1.03 2.63 -5.21
N SER A 57 -1.55 2.23 -6.36
CA SER A 57 -0.75 2.09 -7.59
C SER A 57 -0.19 3.42 -8.06
N ILE A 58 -0.98 4.49 -8.04
CA ILE A 58 -0.54 5.84 -8.42
C ILE A 58 0.59 6.32 -7.51
N GLY A 59 0.47 6.14 -6.20
CA GLY A 59 1.49 6.55 -5.23
C GLY A 59 2.84 5.86 -5.47
N ASP A 60 2.85 4.56 -5.70
CA ASP A 60 4.09 3.80 -5.95
C ASP A 60 4.70 4.14 -7.31
N GLN A 61 3.87 4.36 -8.32
CA GLN A 61 4.34 4.83 -9.63
C GLN A 61 4.95 6.22 -9.53
N ALA A 62 4.36 7.14 -8.76
CA ALA A 62 4.93 8.46 -8.53
C ALA A 62 6.34 8.36 -7.93
N TYR A 63 6.54 7.51 -6.90
CA TYR A 63 7.88 7.26 -6.35
C TYR A 63 8.83 6.69 -7.39
N PHE A 64 8.42 5.66 -8.14
CA PHE A 64 9.24 5.05 -9.18
C PHE A 64 9.72 6.07 -10.21
N TYR A 65 8.81 6.89 -10.76
CA TYR A 65 9.16 7.89 -11.76
C TYR A 65 9.98 9.05 -11.20
N VAL A 66 9.69 9.50 -9.98
CA VAL A 66 10.48 10.54 -9.31
C VAL A 66 11.92 10.07 -9.10
N PHE A 67 12.12 8.80 -8.73
CA PHE A 67 13.45 8.27 -8.44
C PHE A 67 14.20 7.82 -9.70
N ARG A 68 13.50 7.52 -10.78
CA ARG A 68 14.12 7.07 -12.03
C ARG A 68 15.13 8.09 -12.56
N GLY A 69 16.34 7.63 -12.83
CA GLY A 69 17.47 8.47 -13.27
C GLY A 69 18.03 9.43 -12.22
N ARG A 70 17.39 9.58 -11.04
CA ARG A 70 17.90 10.42 -9.93
C ARG A 70 18.71 9.58 -8.93
N VAL A 71 18.22 8.40 -8.57
CA VAL A 71 18.89 7.53 -7.59
C VAL A 71 20.31 7.17 -8.00
N PRO A 72 20.61 6.75 -9.23
CA PRO A 72 21.99 6.48 -9.65
C PRO A 72 22.91 7.71 -9.51
N ARG A 73 22.39 8.90 -9.82
CA ARG A 73 23.15 10.16 -9.67
C ARG A 73 23.41 10.51 -8.20
N TRP A 74 22.45 10.29 -7.31
CA TRP A 74 22.62 10.52 -5.87
C TRP A 74 23.58 9.52 -5.25
N MET A 75 23.48 8.25 -5.63
CA MET A 75 24.40 7.22 -5.17
C MET A 75 25.84 7.50 -5.60
N ALA A 76 26.07 7.98 -6.81
CA ALA A 76 27.41 8.37 -7.27
C ALA A 76 28.01 9.55 -6.46
N ARG A 77 27.16 10.39 -5.85
CA ARG A 77 27.59 11.54 -5.04
C ARG A 77 27.72 11.24 -3.54
N ILE A 78 27.10 10.19 -3.06
CA ILE A 78 27.00 9.86 -1.63
C ILE A 78 27.43 8.39 -1.42
N PRO A 79 28.73 8.12 -1.16
CA PRO A 79 29.26 6.75 -1.02
C PRO A 79 28.56 5.94 0.09
N SER A 80 28.19 6.58 1.21
CA SER A 80 27.47 5.94 2.31
C SER A 80 26.10 5.44 1.91
N LEU A 81 25.39 6.16 1.03
CA LEU A 81 24.10 5.74 0.47
C LEU A 81 24.28 4.55 -0.47
N GLN A 82 25.32 4.58 -1.31
CA GLN A 82 25.66 3.48 -2.20
C GLN A 82 25.90 2.18 -1.42
N HIS A 83 26.70 2.24 -0.35
CA HIS A 83 27.00 1.08 0.47
C HIS A 83 25.74 0.51 1.15
N LYS A 84 24.93 1.36 1.79
CA LYS A 84 23.67 0.95 2.45
C LYS A 84 22.61 0.42 1.48
N ALA A 85 22.54 0.94 0.27
CA ALA A 85 21.56 0.51 -0.73
C ALA A 85 21.99 -0.73 -1.53
N ALA A 86 23.30 -1.06 -1.54
CA ALA A 86 23.87 -2.12 -2.35
C ALA A 86 23.16 -3.49 -2.18
N PRO A 87 22.88 -4.00 -0.95
CA PRO A 87 22.24 -5.29 -0.76
C PRO A 87 20.80 -5.30 -1.32
N LEU A 88 20.05 -4.21 -1.13
CA LEU A 88 18.70 -4.09 -1.67
C LEU A 88 18.71 -4.05 -3.20
N ILE A 89 19.61 -3.26 -3.79
CA ILE A 89 19.77 -3.14 -5.24
C ILE A 89 20.16 -4.48 -5.86
N ALA A 90 21.09 -5.23 -5.24
CA ALA A 90 21.49 -6.55 -5.71
C ALA A 90 20.31 -7.53 -5.69
N ARG A 91 19.47 -7.49 -4.65
CA ARG A 91 18.27 -8.32 -4.55
C ARG A 91 17.22 -7.95 -5.58
N VAL A 92 16.97 -6.65 -5.78
CA VAL A 92 16.05 -6.17 -6.83
C VAL A 92 16.55 -6.55 -8.22
N ARG A 93 17.84 -6.42 -8.50
CA ARG A 93 18.44 -6.81 -9.80
C ARG A 93 18.22 -8.30 -10.09
N ARG A 94 18.28 -9.15 -9.07
CA ARG A 94 18.09 -10.61 -9.22
C ARG A 94 16.63 -11.03 -9.32
N HIS A 95 15.73 -10.32 -8.64
CA HIS A 95 14.32 -10.71 -8.46
C HIS A 95 13.35 -9.53 -8.65
N ALA A 96 13.57 -8.69 -9.65
CA ALA A 96 12.79 -7.47 -9.88
C ALA A 96 11.26 -7.70 -9.88
N PRO A 97 10.68 -8.70 -10.57
CA PRO A 97 9.23 -8.91 -10.56
C PRO A 97 8.68 -9.19 -9.16
N LEU A 98 9.38 -10.05 -8.39
CA LEU A 98 8.98 -10.38 -7.03
C LEU A 98 9.08 -9.16 -6.11
N MET A 99 10.13 -8.36 -6.23
CA MET A 99 10.31 -7.16 -5.41
C MET A 99 9.24 -6.11 -5.68
N VAL A 100 8.81 -5.95 -6.94
CA VAL A 100 7.69 -5.07 -7.28
C VAL A 100 6.38 -5.58 -6.69
N LEU A 101 6.11 -6.89 -6.72
CA LEU A 101 4.92 -7.47 -6.11
C LEU A 101 4.91 -7.32 -4.58
N LEU A 102 6.08 -7.37 -3.95
CA LEU A 102 6.21 -7.25 -2.51
C LEU A 102 6.22 -5.80 -2.00
N ILE A 103 6.25 -4.80 -2.89
CA ILE A 103 6.41 -3.39 -2.51
C ILE A 103 5.35 -2.93 -1.50
N ARG A 104 4.13 -3.43 -1.62
CA ARG A 104 2.99 -3.11 -0.74
C ARG A 104 2.94 -3.97 0.54
N PHE A 105 3.59 -5.12 0.53
CA PHE A 105 3.61 -6.03 1.67
C PHE A 105 4.83 -5.82 2.57
N ALA A 106 5.69 -4.84 2.25
CA ALA A 106 6.85 -4.43 3.06
C ALA A 106 6.66 -3.02 3.63
N PRO A 107 5.91 -2.84 4.74
CA PRO A 107 5.64 -1.54 5.33
C PRO A 107 6.93 -0.84 5.73
N GLY A 108 7.02 0.46 5.43
CA GLY A 108 8.22 1.25 5.70
C GLY A 108 9.34 1.10 4.65
N PHE A 109 9.32 0.05 3.81
CA PHE A 109 10.30 -0.13 2.71
C PHE A 109 9.74 0.24 1.33
N ARG A 110 8.48 0.59 1.23
CA ARG A 110 7.81 0.93 -0.03
C ARG A 110 8.60 1.90 -0.89
N VAL A 111 9.00 3.02 -0.29
CA VAL A 111 9.77 4.07 -0.98
C VAL A 111 11.16 3.56 -1.38
N ALA A 112 11.84 2.82 -0.50
CA ALA A 112 13.16 2.25 -0.78
C ALA A 112 13.11 1.19 -1.89
N LEU A 113 12.09 0.33 -1.91
CA LEU A 113 11.89 -0.66 -2.97
C LEU A 113 11.58 0.00 -4.31
N ALA A 114 10.71 1.02 -4.34
CA ALA A 114 10.43 1.79 -5.57
C ALA A 114 11.70 2.48 -6.09
N ALA A 115 12.49 3.07 -5.18
CA ALA A 115 13.77 3.70 -5.52
C ALA A 115 14.79 2.67 -6.04
N ALA A 116 14.88 1.48 -5.43
CA ALA A 116 15.77 0.42 -5.87
C ALA A 116 15.35 -0.14 -7.24
N CYS A 117 14.05 -0.32 -7.50
CA CYS A 117 13.53 -0.69 -8.82
C CYS A 117 13.87 0.36 -9.89
N ALA A 118 13.77 1.64 -9.53
CA ALA A 118 14.17 2.74 -10.40
C ALA A 118 15.69 2.78 -10.64
N ALA A 119 16.51 2.41 -9.64
CA ALA A 119 17.96 2.38 -9.73
C ALA A 119 18.51 1.28 -10.64
N VAL A 120 17.80 0.15 -10.76
CA VAL A 120 18.17 -0.96 -11.67
C VAL A 120 17.47 -0.88 -13.03
N ASP A 121 16.83 0.24 -13.34
CA ASP A 121 16.14 0.51 -14.61
C ASP A 121 15.09 -0.56 -14.97
N VAL A 122 14.29 -1.00 -13.98
CA VAL A 122 13.13 -1.87 -14.26
C VAL A 122 12.27 -1.22 -15.36
N PRO A 123 11.85 -1.97 -16.40
CA PRO A 123 11.03 -1.40 -17.46
C PRO A 123 9.72 -0.82 -16.89
N PRO A 124 9.34 0.41 -17.28
CA PRO A 124 8.15 1.08 -16.72
C PRO A 124 6.86 0.27 -16.87
N VAL A 125 6.68 -0.37 -18.01
CA VAL A 125 5.49 -1.22 -18.27
C VAL A 125 5.45 -2.39 -17.29
N THR A 126 6.57 -3.09 -17.11
CA THR A 126 6.68 -4.20 -16.16
C THR A 126 6.42 -3.73 -14.73
N PHE A 127 7.02 -2.60 -14.33
CA PHE A 127 6.76 -2.01 -13.02
C PHE A 127 5.29 -1.69 -12.84
N SER A 128 4.66 -0.98 -13.80
CA SER A 128 3.26 -0.54 -13.70
C SER A 128 2.28 -1.71 -13.60
N LEU A 129 2.45 -2.76 -14.41
CA LEU A 129 1.57 -3.94 -14.40
C LEU A 129 1.70 -4.71 -13.09
N LEU A 130 2.92 -5.01 -12.66
CA LEU A 130 3.15 -5.74 -11.41
C LEU A 130 2.75 -4.92 -10.17
N ASN A 131 2.97 -3.61 -10.20
CA ASN A 131 2.54 -2.71 -9.15
C ASN A 131 1.00 -2.63 -9.05
N ALA A 132 0.30 -2.54 -10.17
CA ALA A 132 -1.17 -2.56 -10.19
C ALA A 132 -1.71 -3.88 -9.61
N LEU A 133 -1.10 -5.01 -9.97
CA LEU A 133 -1.46 -6.32 -9.41
C LEU A 133 -1.18 -6.38 -7.89
N SER A 134 -0.02 -5.89 -7.47
CA SER A 134 0.35 -5.80 -6.05
C SER A 134 -0.64 -4.93 -5.26
N ALA A 135 -0.96 -3.75 -5.79
CA ALA A 135 -1.91 -2.83 -5.16
C ALA A 135 -3.32 -3.45 -5.03
N LEU A 136 -3.77 -4.16 -6.05
CA LEU A 136 -5.06 -4.85 -6.03
C LEU A 136 -5.06 -6.00 -5.01
N ALA A 137 -4.01 -6.82 -5.00
CA ALA A 137 -3.87 -7.92 -4.06
C ALA A 137 -3.83 -7.41 -2.61
N TRP A 138 -3.07 -6.35 -2.34
CA TRP A 138 -2.98 -5.68 -1.04
C TRP A 138 -4.34 -5.13 -0.60
N ALA A 139 -5.01 -4.36 -1.47
CA ALA A 139 -6.31 -3.78 -1.17
C ALA A 139 -7.36 -4.88 -0.90
N PHE A 140 -7.38 -5.92 -1.72
CA PHE A 140 -8.27 -7.07 -1.52
C PHE A 140 -8.01 -7.78 -0.19
N THR A 141 -6.75 -8.07 0.12
CA THR A 141 -6.36 -8.74 1.37
C THR A 141 -6.81 -7.94 2.60
N LEU A 142 -6.52 -6.64 2.63
CA LEU A 142 -6.94 -5.78 3.75
C LEU A 142 -8.46 -5.68 3.85
N LEU A 143 -9.15 -5.52 2.72
CA LEU A 143 -10.61 -5.45 2.71
C LEU A 143 -11.24 -6.73 3.28
N VAL A 144 -10.76 -7.90 2.84
CA VAL A 144 -11.25 -9.20 3.34
C VAL A 144 -10.96 -9.34 4.84
N LEU A 145 -9.74 -9.06 5.26
CA LEU A 145 -9.35 -9.19 6.67
C LEU A 145 -10.19 -8.25 7.56
N VAL A 146 -10.33 -6.99 7.18
CA VAL A 146 -10.97 -5.99 8.04
C VAL A 146 -12.49 -6.06 7.94
N ALA A 147 -13.07 -6.21 6.75
CA ALA A 147 -14.51 -6.10 6.56
C ALA A 147 -15.28 -7.41 6.79
N TRP A 148 -14.67 -8.55 6.52
CA TRP A 148 -15.37 -9.84 6.59
C TRP A 148 -14.82 -10.79 7.65
N VAL A 149 -13.48 -10.98 7.72
CA VAL A 149 -12.90 -11.91 8.71
C VAL A 149 -13.01 -11.31 10.11
N GLY A 150 -12.67 -10.03 10.26
CA GLY A 150 -12.65 -9.36 11.55
C GLY A 150 -13.98 -9.42 12.31
N PRO A 151 -15.10 -8.92 11.76
CA PRO A 151 -16.39 -8.93 12.46
C PRO A 151 -16.86 -10.35 12.81
N THR A 152 -16.64 -11.32 11.89
CA THR A 152 -17.09 -12.71 12.10
C THR A 152 -16.41 -13.38 13.29
N TYR A 153 -15.09 -13.22 13.42
CA TYR A 153 -14.35 -13.85 14.52
C TYR A 153 -14.46 -13.07 15.83
N LEU A 154 -14.52 -11.75 15.77
CA LEU A 154 -14.53 -10.92 16.98
C LEU A 154 -15.91 -10.77 17.60
N ALA A 155 -16.99 -11.09 16.89
CA ALA A 155 -18.32 -11.21 17.46
C ALA A 155 -18.37 -12.21 18.63
N GLN A 156 -17.58 -13.28 18.57
CA GLN A 156 -17.46 -14.28 19.63
C GLN A 156 -16.87 -13.71 20.94
N PHE A 157 -16.19 -12.56 20.85
CA PHE A 157 -15.60 -11.83 21.99
C PHE A 157 -16.39 -10.57 22.35
N GLY A 158 -17.63 -10.42 21.85
CA GLY A 158 -18.47 -9.24 22.10
C GLY A 158 -18.02 -7.97 21.34
N LEU A 159 -17.14 -8.13 20.34
CA LEU A 159 -16.66 -7.04 19.48
C LEU A 159 -17.39 -7.08 18.15
N GLU A 160 -18.66 -6.65 18.13
CA GLU A 160 -19.51 -6.69 16.94
C GLU A 160 -19.35 -5.44 16.06
N GLY A 161 -19.67 -5.59 14.78
CA GLY A 161 -19.71 -4.51 13.78
C GLY A 161 -18.39 -3.76 13.64
N TRP A 162 -18.46 -2.42 13.64
CA TRP A 162 -17.30 -1.55 13.44
C TRP A 162 -16.19 -1.71 14.50
N LYS A 163 -16.55 -2.10 15.75
CA LYS A 163 -15.56 -2.33 16.82
C LYS A 163 -14.65 -3.51 16.50
N GLY A 164 -15.21 -4.60 15.96
CA GLY A 164 -14.44 -5.75 15.51
C GLY A 164 -13.54 -5.41 14.31
N ALA A 165 -14.09 -4.68 13.34
CA ALA A 165 -13.31 -4.23 12.18
C ALA A 165 -12.15 -3.31 12.58
N LEU A 166 -12.39 -2.39 13.54
CA LEU A 166 -11.35 -1.52 14.08
C LEU A 166 -10.25 -2.33 14.81
N ALA A 167 -10.65 -3.31 15.63
CA ALA A 167 -9.70 -4.17 16.34
C ALA A 167 -8.79 -4.96 15.39
N VAL A 168 -9.35 -5.54 14.32
CA VAL A 168 -8.55 -6.19 13.27
C VAL A 168 -7.65 -5.20 12.55
N GLY A 169 -8.16 -4.03 12.22
CA GLY A 169 -7.36 -2.97 11.60
C GLY A 169 -6.16 -2.58 12.46
N LEU A 170 -6.36 -2.38 13.75
CA LEU A 170 -5.28 -2.10 14.70
C LEU A 170 -4.31 -3.29 14.83
N LEU A 171 -4.80 -4.53 14.82
CA LEU A 171 -3.96 -5.73 14.85
C LEU A 171 -3.09 -5.82 13.59
N VAL A 172 -3.68 -5.58 12.41
CA VAL A 172 -2.96 -5.56 11.13
C VAL A 172 -1.89 -4.48 11.15
N LEU A 173 -2.21 -3.26 11.59
CA LEU A 173 -1.24 -2.17 11.73
C LEU A 173 -0.11 -2.52 12.71
N ALA A 174 -0.44 -3.13 13.86
CA ALA A 174 0.55 -3.57 14.83
C ALA A 174 1.47 -4.66 14.25
N LEU A 175 0.91 -5.63 13.53
CA LEU A 175 1.66 -6.67 12.84
C LEU A 175 2.61 -6.07 11.80
N PHE A 176 2.13 -5.15 10.99
CA PHE A 176 2.96 -4.44 10.02
C PHE A 176 4.10 -3.67 10.71
N LYS A 177 3.81 -2.99 11.82
CA LYS A 177 4.82 -2.27 12.59
C LYS A 177 5.87 -3.21 13.20
N VAL A 178 5.45 -4.36 13.70
CA VAL A 178 6.37 -5.38 14.24
C VAL A 178 7.26 -5.96 13.14
N LEU A 179 6.68 -6.33 11.99
CA LEU A 179 7.42 -6.85 10.84
C LEU A 179 8.45 -5.84 10.35
N SER A 180 8.07 -4.57 10.19
CA SER A 180 8.99 -3.52 9.75
C SER A 180 10.11 -3.26 10.76
N SER A 181 9.84 -3.42 12.05
CA SER A 181 10.86 -3.30 13.10
C SER A 181 11.81 -4.49 13.11
N TYR A 182 11.31 -5.69 12.85
CA TYR A 182 12.11 -6.91 12.75
C TYR A 182 13.06 -6.86 11.56
N GLU A 183 12.57 -6.43 10.39
CA GLU A 183 13.41 -6.27 9.20
C GLU A 183 14.54 -5.24 9.40
N ARG A 184 14.29 -4.15 10.11
CA ARG A 184 15.33 -3.17 10.46
C ARG A 184 16.44 -3.81 11.31
N ARG A 185 16.09 -4.61 12.32
CA ARG A 185 17.05 -5.30 13.17
C ARG A 185 17.88 -6.33 12.42
N VAL A 186 17.26 -7.07 11.49
CA VAL A 186 17.96 -8.07 10.66
C VAL A 186 18.99 -7.39 9.74
N ILE A 187 18.71 -6.20 9.25
CA ILE A 187 19.66 -5.43 8.42
C ILE A 187 20.80 -4.87 9.26
N GLU A 188 20.53 -4.40 10.48
CA GLU A 188 21.55 -3.87 11.41
C GLU A 188 22.50 -4.96 11.95
N HIS A 189 22.10 -6.23 12.00
CA HIS A 189 22.93 -7.33 12.48
C HIS A 189 23.65 -8.09 11.35
N ALA A 190 23.42 -7.69 10.09
CA ALA A 190 24.10 -8.24 8.92
C ALA A 190 25.34 -7.40 8.50
N GLU A 191 25.68 -6.38 9.27
CA GLU A 191 26.94 -5.60 9.21
C GLU A 191 27.94 -6.13 10.24
#